data_592883efaf464caaa44d1843ff1e9667
#
_entry.id   592883efaf464caaa44d1843ff1e9667
#
_cell.length_a   1.000
_cell.length_b   1.000
_cell.length_c   1.000
_cell.angle_alpha   90.00
_cell.angle_beta   90.00
_cell.angle_gamma   90.00
#
_symmetry.space_group_name_H-M   'P 1'
#
loop_
_entity.id
_entity.type
_entity.pdbx_description
1 polymer ?
#
loop_
_entity_poly.entity_id
_entity_poly.type
_entity_poly.pdbx_seq_one_letter_code
_entity_poly.pdbx_strand_id
1 'polypeptide(L)'
;MFLTLAGLAGVLLQYGTVIGPQGGVALLVFLSGAKLLETTTPRDRLGLLFVGCFLLVAYFLNSQSMALAAYMIIAAIALVAAMIANAQPAPDLRATLGLATRLLLQALPLALLLFVLFPRLQGPLWGLPQQAAAQTGISDHMSPGDFSQLSQSDEIAFRVEFAGEFANKSPDPSALYWRGPVLWDFDGRTWQTRLTVPPNPIRAEGLGQPLSYAITLEPHRQRWLFLLGLPQKLPPNLAQLESSLGPDLQWLAKAPVTQRVRYLVDADLDYRLDPAGLSAASRARTLALPEGNPQARELAEQWTARFKNDRAIVEQALSHFRNQPFFYTLNPPLLGNNSID
;
A
#
# COMPACT_ATOMS: atom_id res chain seq x y z
N MET A 1 -27.49 -27.87 -8.21
CA MET A 1 -26.52 -27.80 -9.31
C MET A 1 -26.61 -26.49 -10.13
N PHE A 2 -27.77 -26.10 -10.67
CA PHE A 2 -27.91 -24.85 -11.44
C PHE A 2 -27.57 -23.59 -10.60
N LEU A 3 -28.10 -23.50 -9.38
CA LEU A 3 -27.82 -22.40 -8.45
C LEU A 3 -26.32 -22.27 -8.10
N THR A 4 -25.63 -23.38 -7.89
CA THR A 4 -24.19 -23.37 -7.54
C THR A 4 -23.33 -22.89 -8.72
N LEU A 5 -23.67 -23.29 -9.94
CA LEU A 5 -23.01 -22.79 -11.16
C LEU A 5 -23.27 -21.31 -11.40
N ALA A 6 -24.51 -20.85 -11.20
CA ALA A 6 -24.87 -19.43 -11.31
C ALA A 6 -24.11 -18.57 -10.27
N GLY A 7 -23.98 -19.05 -9.04
CA GLY A 7 -23.21 -18.36 -8.01
C GLY A 7 -21.71 -18.31 -8.30
N LEU A 8 -21.14 -19.40 -8.81
CA LEU A 8 -19.75 -19.43 -9.23
C LEU A 8 -19.49 -18.43 -10.36
N ALA A 9 -20.37 -18.41 -11.37
CA ALA A 9 -20.29 -17.46 -12.48
C ALA A 9 -20.42 -16.00 -11.97
N GLY A 10 -21.36 -15.73 -11.07
CA GLY A 10 -21.53 -14.39 -10.48
C GLY A 10 -20.30 -13.91 -9.71
N VAL A 11 -19.67 -14.79 -8.91
CA VAL A 11 -18.44 -14.46 -8.18
C VAL A 11 -17.28 -14.22 -9.16
N LEU A 12 -17.13 -15.04 -10.20
CA LEU A 12 -16.12 -14.86 -11.24
C LEU A 12 -16.29 -13.56 -12.00
N LEU A 13 -17.53 -13.18 -12.36
CA LEU A 13 -17.82 -11.93 -13.07
C LEU A 13 -17.55 -10.71 -12.18
N GLN A 14 -17.85 -10.79 -10.88
CA GLN A 14 -17.69 -9.66 -9.97
C GLN A 14 -16.24 -9.45 -9.47
N TYR A 15 -15.52 -10.54 -9.19
CA TYR A 15 -14.20 -10.50 -8.54
C TYR A 15 -13.06 -10.97 -9.44
N GLY A 16 -13.34 -11.46 -10.65
CA GLY A 16 -12.33 -11.95 -11.59
C GLY A 16 -11.62 -13.25 -11.17
N THR A 17 -11.77 -13.66 -9.91
CA THR A 17 -11.15 -14.87 -9.34
C THR A 17 -11.99 -15.47 -8.23
N VAL A 18 -11.96 -16.79 -8.09
CA VAL A 18 -12.58 -17.53 -6.98
C VAL A 18 -11.57 -17.79 -5.86
N ILE A 19 -10.27 -17.68 -6.19
CA ILE A 19 -9.17 -17.94 -5.26
C ILE A 19 -8.72 -16.60 -4.68
N GLY A 20 -8.95 -16.40 -3.38
CA GLY A 20 -8.58 -15.18 -2.67
C GLY A 20 -9.56 -14.84 -1.55
N PRO A 21 -9.20 -13.91 -0.66
CA PRO A 21 -10.02 -13.62 0.52
C PRO A 21 -11.41 -13.09 0.16
N GLN A 22 -11.54 -12.24 -0.85
CA GLN A 22 -12.82 -11.65 -1.24
C GLN A 22 -13.70 -12.62 -2.05
N GLY A 23 -13.16 -13.22 -3.13
CA GLY A 23 -13.89 -14.18 -3.96
C GLY A 23 -14.24 -15.46 -3.21
N GLY A 24 -13.32 -15.99 -2.40
CA GLY A 24 -13.54 -17.18 -1.59
C GLY A 24 -14.61 -17.00 -0.51
N VAL A 25 -14.61 -15.87 0.21
CA VAL A 25 -15.64 -15.56 1.22
C VAL A 25 -16.99 -15.34 0.54
N ALA A 26 -17.06 -14.60 -0.57
CA ALA A 26 -18.29 -14.39 -1.32
C ALA A 26 -18.92 -15.72 -1.80
N LEU A 27 -18.07 -16.61 -2.34
CA LEU A 27 -18.51 -17.94 -2.76
C LEU A 27 -19.01 -18.77 -1.57
N LEU A 28 -18.29 -18.75 -0.43
CA LEU A 28 -18.68 -19.47 0.77
C LEU A 28 -20.03 -18.98 1.33
N VAL A 29 -20.25 -17.66 1.35
CA VAL A 29 -21.54 -17.06 1.74
C VAL A 29 -22.65 -17.53 0.81
N PHE A 30 -22.42 -17.47 -0.51
CA PHE A 30 -23.41 -17.90 -1.49
C PHE A 30 -23.75 -19.38 -1.35
N LEU A 31 -22.74 -20.26 -1.25
CA LEU A 31 -22.94 -21.69 -1.07
C LEU A 31 -23.65 -22.02 0.26
N SER A 32 -23.36 -21.27 1.31
CA SER A 32 -24.06 -21.40 2.60
C SER A 32 -25.53 -21.05 2.49
N GLY A 33 -25.86 -19.96 1.76
CA GLY A 33 -27.23 -19.58 1.46
C GLY A 33 -27.97 -20.63 0.60
N ALA A 34 -27.30 -21.16 -0.42
CA ALA A 34 -27.86 -22.24 -1.23
C ALA A 34 -28.08 -23.52 -0.42
N LYS A 35 -27.13 -23.87 0.46
CA LYS A 35 -27.26 -25.05 1.34
C LYS A 35 -28.38 -24.89 2.37
N LEU A 36 -28.65 -23.65 2.82
CA LEU A 36 -29.76 -23.37 3.72
C LEU A 36 -31.11 -23.79 3.11
N LEU A 37 -31.29 -23.60 1.79
CA LEU A 37 -32.52 -24.02 1.09
C LEU A 37 -32.68 -25.54 0.99
N GLU A 38 -31.59 -26.28 1.03
CA GLU A 38 -31.60 -27.76 0.96
C GLU A 38 -31.61 -28.43 2.36
N THR A 39 -31.53 -27.65 3.43
CA THR A 39 -31.37 -28.17 4.79
C THR A 39 -32.65 -28.82 5.30
N THR A 40 -32.64 -30.14 5.41
CA THR A 40 -33.80 -30.93 5.88
C THR A 40 -33.49 -31.72 7.17
N THR A 41 -32.24 -32.15 7.35
CA THR A 41 -31.85 -33.01 8.47
C THR A 41 -31.11 -32.22 9.56
N PRO A 42 -31.11 -32.70 10.83
CA PRO A 42 -30.32 -32.11 11.93
C PRO A 42 -28.83 -32.08 11.61
N ARG A 43 -28.34 -33.04 10.84
CA ARG A 43 -26.93 -33.15 10.43
C ARG A 43 -26.56 -32.04 9.42
N ASP A 44 -27.47 -31.73 8.47
CA ASP A 44 -27.27 -30.64 7.53
C ASP A 44 -27.19 -29.29 8.25
N ARG A 45 -28.09 -29.05 9.22
CA ARG A 45 -28.09 -27.85 10.05
C ARG A 45 -26.78 -27.68 10.82
N LEU A 46 -26.25 -28.77 11.40
CA LEU A 46 -24.98 -28.74 12.12
C LEU A 46 -23.83 -28.35 11.17
N GLY A 47 -23.79 -28.95 9.96
CA GLY A 47 -22.78 -28.57 8.96
C GLY A 47 -22.85 -27.10 8.59
N LEU A 48 -24.05 -26.54 8.43
CA LEU A 48 -24.26 -25.13 8.13
C LEU A 48 -23.81 -24.21 9.27
N LEU A 49 -24.03 -24.61 10.53
CA LEU A 49 -23.57 -23.88 11.71
C LEU A 49 -22.03 -23.86 11.81
N PHE A 50 -21.37 -24.96 11.46
CA PHE A 50 -19.90 -24.97 11.36
C PHE A 50 -19.38 -24.02 10.27
N VAL A 51 -20.01 -23.99 9.11
CA VAL A 51 -19.65 -23.01 8.05
C VAL A 51 -19.86 -21.58 8.57
N GLY A 52 -20.92 -21.33 9.35
CA GLY A 52 -21.14 -20.04 10.02
C GLY A 52 -19.98 -19.64 10.94
N CYS A 53 -19.41 -20.58 11.69
CA CYS A 53 -18.21 -20.32 12.51
C CYS A 53 -17.00 -19.92 11.64
N PHE A 54 -16.77 -20.60 10.52
CA PHE A 54 -15.71 -20.23 9.58
C PHE A 54 -15.93 -18.85 8.97
N LEU A 55 -17.17 -18.49 8.63
CA LEU A 55 -17.50 -17.17 8.11
C LEU A 55 -17.24 -16.07 9.14
N LEU A 56 -17.53 -16.29 10.42
CA LEU A 56 -17.19 -15.34 11.48
C LEU A 56 -15.68 -15.10 11.54
N VAL A 57 -14.87 -16.16 11.53
CA VAL A 57 -13.41 -16.06 11.57
C VAL A 57 -12.90 -15.34 10.30
N ALA A 58 -13.39 -15.72 9.12
CA ALA A 58 -12.99 -15.12 7.86
C ALA A 58 -13.30 -13.62 7.81
N TYR A 59 -14.46 -13.21 8.32
CA TYR A 59 -14.84 -11.80 8.39
C TYR A 59 -13.99 -10.99 9.37
N PHE A 60 -13.66 -11.57 10.53
CA PHE A 60 -12.76 -10.95 11.50
C PHE A 60 -11.35 -10.71 10.96
N LEU A 61 -10.85 -11.63 10.13
CA LEU A 61 -9.55 -11.46 9.47
C LEU A 61 -9.53 -10.31 8.45
N ASN A 62 -10.69 -9.95 7.91
CA ASN A 62 -10.80 -8.88 6.91
C ASN A 62 -10.98 -7.48 7.52
N SER A 63 -11.58 -7.35 8.70
CA SER A 63 -11.81 -6.07 9.37
C SER A 63 -11.77 -6.24 10.89
N GLN A 64 -11.18 -5.28 11.60
CA GLN A 64 -10.96 -5.32 13.06
C GLN A 64 -11.53 -4.07 13.77
N SER A 65 -12.72 -3.61 13.38
CA SER A 65 -13.38 -2.48 14.04
C SER A 65 -14.02 -2.88 15.39
N MET A 66 -14.13 -1.93 16.32
CA MET A 66 -14.79 -2.16 17.62
C MET A 66 -16.26 -2.59 17.47
N ALA A 67 -16.98 -1.99 16.53
CA ALA A 67 -18.37 -2.34 16.23
C ALA A 67 -18.49 -3.79 15.74
N LEU A 68 -17.54 -4.23 14.90
CA LEU A 68 -17.48 -5.59 14.43
C LEU A 68 -17.20 -6.59 15.57
N ALA A 69 -16.31 -6.26 16.50
CA ALA A 69 -16.04 -7.12 17.65
C ALA A 69 -17.29 -7.35 18.49
N ALA A 70 -18.10 -6.32 18.75
CA ALA A 70 -19.37 -6.44 19.45
C ALA A 70 -20.37 -7.33 18.68
N TYR A 71 -20.49 -7.13 17.36
CA TYR A 71 -21.30 -7.98 16.50
C TYR A 71 -20.88 -9.46 16.56
N MET A 72 -19.58 -9.73 16.52
CA MET A 72 -19.03 -11.09 16.55
C MET A 72 -19.32 -11.82 17.85
N ILE A 73 -19.31 -11.13 19.00
CA ILE A 73 -19.70 -11.72 20.27
C ILE A 73 -21.17 -12.17 20.23
N ILE A 74 -22.06 -11.31 19.72
CA ILE A 74 -23.49 -11.64 19.59
C ILE A 74 -23.68 -12.80 18.62
N ALA A 75 -23.01 -12.79 17.48
CA ALA A 75 -23.10 -13.85 16.48
C ALA A 75 -22.54 -15.19 16.99
N ALA A 76 -21.45 -15.17 17.76
CA ALA A 76 -20.90 -16.37 18.40
C ALA A 76 -21.88 -16.96 19.41
N ILE A 77 -22.51 -16.13 20.26
CA ILE A 77 -23.55 -16.60 21.20
C ILE A 77 -24.72 -17.22 20.42
N ALA A 78 -25.17 -16.57 19.35
CA ALA A 78 -26.28 -17.09 18.55
C ALA A 78 -25.94 -18.42 17.85
N LEU A 79 -24.72 -18.56 17.31
CA LEU A 79 -24.28 -19.82 16.69
C LEU A 79 -24.18 -20.97 17.71
N VAL A 80 -23.58 -20.73 18.87
CA VAL A 80 -23.50 -21.75 19.93
C VAL A 80 -24.89 -22.11 20.43
N ALA A 81 -25.77 -21.12 20.61
CA ALA A 81 -27.16 -21.38 20.98
C ALA A 81 -27.91 -22.22 19.93
N ALA A 82 -27.70 -21.92 18.64
CA ALA A 82 -28.30 -22.70 17.55
C ALA A 82 -27.75 -24.16 17.51
N MET A 83 -26.45 -24.35 17.81
CA MET A 83 -25.88 -25.70 17.93
C MET A 83 -26.52 -26.48 19.08
N ILE A 84 -26.72 -25.86 20.25
CA ILE A 84 -27.38 -26.47 21.40
C ILE A 84 -28.84 -26.80 21.07
N ALA A 85 -29.56 -25.83 20.46
CA ALA A 85 -30.96 -26.02 20.07
C ALA A 85 -31.15 -27.17 19.05
N ASN A 86 -30.19 -27.35 18.15
CA ASN A 86 -30.22 -28.45 17.18
C ASN A 86 -30.08 -29.84 17.81
N ALA A 87 -29.53 -29.92 19.01
CA ALA A 87 -29.35 -31.16 19.75
C ALA A 87 -30.55 -31.47 20.69
N GLN A 88 -31.46 -30.52 20.91
CA GLN A 88 -32.60 -30.66 21.85
C GLN A 88 -33.92 -30.82 21.12
N PRO A 89 -34.84 -31.73 21.56
CA PRO A 89 -36.13 -31.93 20.95
C PRO A 89 -37.10 -30.73 21.07
N ALA A 90 -37.00 -29.99 22.21
CA ALA A 90 -37.82 -28.80 22.49
C ALA A 90 -36.97 -27.76 23.24
N PRO A 91 -36.19 -26.93 22.49
CA PRO A 91 -35.29 -25.97 23.12
C PRO A 91 -36.05 -24.78 23.73
N ASP A 92 -35.82 -24.49 24.99
CA ASP A 92 -36.19 -23.20 25.59
C ASP A 92 -35.15 -22.15 25.20
N LEU A 93 -35.57 -21.08 24.50
CA LEU A 93 -34.69 -20.06 24.00
C LEU A 93 -33.87 -19.37 25.10
N ARG A 94 -34.48 -19.06 26.25
CA ARG A 94 -33.80 -18.41 27.38
C ARG A 94 -32.75 -19.31 28.01
N ALA A 95 -33.09 -20.54 28.26
CA ALA A 95 -32.17 -21.53 28.82
C ALA A 95 -31.00 -21.80 27.84
N THR A 96 -31.29 -21.90 26.54
CA THR A 96 -30.30 -22.15 25.48
C THR A 96 -29.32 -21.00 25.35
N LEU A 97 -29.80 -19.74 25.31
CA LEU A 97 -28.96 -18.56 25.27
C LEU A 97 -28.11 -18.40 26.54
N GLY A 98 -28.71 -18.67 27.72
CA GLY A 98 -27.99 -18.65 28.99
C GLY A 98 -26.85 -19.66 29.02
N LEU A 99 -27.11 -20.89 28.54
CA LEU A 99 -26.10 -21.96 28.47
C LEU A 99 -24.99 -21.60 27.46
N ALA A 100 -25.36 -21.09 26.27
CA ALA A 100 -24.39 -20.65 25.25
C ALA A 100 -23.45 -19.55 25.79
N THR A 101 -24.02 -18.55 26.46
CA THR A 101 -23.25 -17.46 27.07
C THR A 101 -22.32 -17.99 28.17
N ARG A 102 -22.80 -18.90 29.01
CA ARG A 102 -21.99 -19.51 30.06
C ARG A 102 -20.84 -20.33 29.51
N LEU A 103 -21.05 -21.12 28.46
CA LEU A 103 -19.99 -21.88 27.78
C LEU A 103 -18.92 -20.97 27.17
N LEU A 104 -19.32 -19.89 26.52
CA LEU A 104 -18.38 -18.91 25.95
C LEU A 104 -17.59 -18.18 27.06
N LEU A 105 -18.22 -17.81 28.16
CA LEU A 105 -17.54 -17.23 29.33
C LEU A 105 -16.54 -18.21 29.94
N GLN A 106 -16.88 -19.49 30.03
CA GLN A 106 -15.96 -20.53 30.52
C GLN A 106 -14.78 -20.77 29.57
N ALA A 107 -14.94 -20.52 28.26
CA ALA A 107 -13.84 -20.60 27.29
C ALA A 107 -12.88 -19.41 27.36
N LEU A 108 -13.29 -18.27 27.95
CA LEU A 108 -12.49 -17.04 28.00
C LEU A 108 -11.12 -17.21 28.69
N PRO A 109 -10.99 -17.88 29.87
CA PRO A 109 -9.68 -18.07 30.49
C PRO A 109 -8.71 -18.86 29.61
N LEU A 110 -9.20 -19.90 28.94
CA LEU A 110 -8.41 -20.68 28.01
C LEU A 110 -8.02 -19.83 26.77
N ALA A 111 -8.96 -19.07 26.23
CA ALA A 111 -8.68 -18.16 25.10
C ALA A 111 -7.64 -17.11 25.47
N LEU A 112 -7.70 -16.53 26.67
CA LEU A 112 -6.72 -15.56 27.17
C LEU A 112 -5.34 -16.21 27.36
N LEU A 113 -5.29 -17.42 27.91
CA LEU A 113 -4.06 -18.18 28.06
C LEU A 113 -3.42 -18.45 26.72
N LEU A 114 -4.18 -18.94 25.75
CA LEU A 114 -3.69 -19.17 24.38
C LEU A 114 -3.25 -17.86 23.71
N PHE A 115 -3.97 -16.76 23.90
CA PHE A 115 -3.60 -15.44 23.37
C PHE A 115 -2.26 -14.95 23.90
N VAL A 116 -1.91 -15.26 25.16
CA VAL A 116 -0.61 -14.88 25.76
C VAL A 116 0.49 -15.85 25.36
N LEU A 117 0.20 -17.15 25.30
CA LEU A 117 1.21 -18.18 24.97
C LEU A 117 1.56 -18.24 23.49
N PHE A 118 0.59 -17.98 22.60
CA PHE A 118 0.89 -18.02 21.17
C PHE A 118 1.76 -16.83 20.77
N PRO A 119 2.96 -17.08 20.21
CA PRO A 119 3.79 -16.01 19.68
C PRO A 119 3.01 -15.27 18.60
N ARG A 120 2.96 -13.94 18.69
CA ARG A 120 2.35 -13.11 17.67
C ARG A 120 3.25 -13.14 16.44
N LEU A 121 2.98 -14.02 15.51
CA LEU A 121 3.61 -14.03 14.21
C LEU A 121 3.18 -12.73 13.51
N GLN A 122 4.14 -11.83 13.31
CA GLN A 122 3.92 -10.60 12.56
C GLN A 122 3.84 -10.97 11.08
N GLY A 123 2.63 -11.15 10.57
CA GLY A 123 2.37 -11.43 9.17
C GLY A 123 1.22 -12.43 8.98
N PRO A 124 0.59 -12.46 7.81
CA PRO A 124 -0.46 -13.41 7.50
C PRO A 124 0.11 -14.84 7.45
N LEU A 125 -0.45 -15.74 8.24
CA LEU A 125 -0.09 -17.19 8.26
C LEU A 125 -0.32 -17.89 6.91
N TRP A 126 -1.09 -17.27 6.04
CA TRP A 126 -1.50 -17.75 4.72
C TRP A 126 -0.97 -16.85 3.62
N GLY A 127 0.22 -16.32 3.79
CA GLY A 127 0.90 -15.68 2.68
C GLY A 127 1.17 -16.71 1.60
N LEU A 128 0.19 -16.95 0.69
CA LEU A 128 0.59 -17.02 -0.70
C LEU A 128 1.57 -15.86 -0.89
N PRO A 129 2.71 -16.04 -1.58
CA PRO A 129 3.55 -14.92 -1.92
C PRO A 129 2.64 -13.97 -2.70
N GLN A 130 1.91 -13.14 -1.98
CA GLN A 130 1.38 -11.93 -2.54
C GLN A 130 2.63 -11.28 -3.06
N GLN A 131 2.77 -11.36 -4.38
CA GLN A 131 3.78 -10.64 -5.11
C GLN A 131 3.99 -9.35 -4.36
N ALA A 132 5.21 -9.07 -3.96
CA ALA A 132 5.59 -7.98 -3.06
C ALA A 132 5.29 -6.58 -3.64
N ALA A 133 4.27 -6.50 -4.43
CA ALA A 133 3.73 -5.41 -5.17
C ALA A 133 2.59 -4.84 -4.44
N ALA A 134 2.53 -4.26 -3.39
CA ALA A 134 1.34 -3.44 -3.14
C ALA A 134 1.01 -3.09 -1.69
N GLN A 135 1.95 -3.13 -0.76
CA GLN A 135 1.63 -2.60 0.58
C GLN A 135 2.05 -1.14 0.78
N THR A 136 2.78 -0.57 -0.16
CA THR A 136 3.05 0.87 -0.18
C THR A 136 2.92 1.33 -1.61
N GLY A 137 2.11 2.29 -1.92
CA GLY A 137 1.95 2.84 -3.27
C GLY A 137 3.25 3.35 -3.94
N ILE A 138 4.42 2.94 -3.46
CA ILE A 138 5.75 3.35 -3.94
C ILE A 138 6.53 2.10 -4.33
N SER A 139 6.99 2.08 -5.58
CA SER A 139 7.79 1.01 -6.19
C SER A 139 9.16 1.54 -6.61
N ASP A 140 10.12 0.64 -6.82
CA ASP A 140 11.43 0.91 -7.43
C ASP A 140 11.37 0.98 -8.97
N HIS A 141 10.19 0.79 -9.53
CA HIS A 141 9.89 0.97 -10.95
C HIS A 141 8.54 1.67 -11.12
N MET A 142 8.36 2.35 -12.23
CA MET A 142 7.12 3.02 -12.61
C MET A 142 6.83 2.81 -14.08
N SER A 143 5.69 2.19 -14.39
CA SER A 143 5.15 2.11 -15.73
C SER A 143 3.82 2.88 -15.79
N PRO A 144 3.64 3.82 -16.69
CA PRO A 144 2.34 4.46 -16.90
C PRO A 144 1.27 3.40 -17.15
N GLY A 145 0.14 3.50 -16.46
CA GLY A 145 -0.95 2.52 -16.53
C GLY A 145 -0.92 1.41 -15.46
N ASP A 146 0.22 1.12 -14.83
CA ASP A 146 0.32 0.12 -13.77
C ASP A 146 -0.15 0.65 -12.39
N PHE A 147 -0.39 1.94 -12.28
CA PHE A 147 -0.71 2.63 -11.01
C PHE A 147 -2.10 2.39 -10.46
N SER A 148 -3.02 1.79 -11.21
CA SER A 148 -4.42 1.67 -10.79
C SER A 148 -4.65 0.84 -9.51
N GLN A 149 -3.71 -0.02 -9.15
CA GLN A 149 -3.81 -0.84 -7.94
C GLN A 149 -3.02 -0.28 -6.74
N LEU A 150 -2.01 0.55 -6.97
CA LEU A 150 -1.10 1.06 -5.94
C LEU A 150 -1.62 2.32 -5.23
N SER A 151 -2.43 3.13 -5.92
CA SER A 151 -2.95 4.39 -5.38
C SER A 151 -4.22 4.25 -4.54
N GLN A 152 -4.74 3.05 -4.37
CA GLN A 152 -5.99 2.78 -3.62
C GLN A 152 -5.76 2.34 -2.16
N SER A 153 -4.53 2.41 -1.65
CA SER A 153 -4.27 2.13 -0.24
C SER A 153 -4.43 3.40 0.60
N ASP A 154 -5.40 3.39 1.51
CA ASP A 154 -5.59 4.43 2.54
C ASP A 154 -4.66 4.23 3.76
N GLU A 155 -3.69 3.33 3.66
CA GLU A 155 -2.74 3.08 4.74
C GLU A 155 -1.77 4.25 4.90
N ILE A 156 -1.47 4.59 6.15
CA ILE A 156 -0.52 5.64 6.46
C ILE A 156 0.88 5.15 6.16
N ALA A 157 1.57 5.78 5.20
CA ALA A 157 2.95 5.45 4.86
C ALA A 157 3.93 5.93 5.94
N PHE A 158 3.75 7.17 6.42
CA PHE A 158 4.55 7.74 7.51
C PHE A 158 3.83 8.92 8.17
N ARG A 159 4.27 9.27 9.38
CA ARG A 159 3.82 10.46 10.12
C ARG A 159 4.99 11.39 10.33
N VAL A 160 4.73 12.69 10.33
CA VAL A 160 5.75 13.73 10.54
C VAL A 160 5.34 14.63 11.68
N GLU A 161 6.30 14.92 12.53
CA GLU A 161 6.19 15.90 13.60
C GLU A 161 7.25 16.97 13.37
N PHE A 162 6.83 18.19 13.07
CA PHE A 162 7.73 19.32 12.90
C PHE A 162 8.12 19.90 14.27
N ALA A 163 9.34 20.43 14.36
CA ALA A 163 9.86 21.05 15.57
C ALA A 163 10.08 22.57 15.39
N GLY A 164 10.46 23.26 16.47
CA GLY A 164 10.76 24.69 16.42
C GLY A 164 9.51 25.54 16.12
N GLU A 165 9.64 26.47 15.20
CA GLU A 165 8.56 27.40 14.81
C GLU A 165 7.37 26.68 14.15
N PHE A 166 7.57 25.49 13.62
CA PHE A 166 6.56 24.66 12.97
C PHE A 166 5.95 23.59 13.89
N ALA A 167 6.26 23.58 15.18
CA ALA A 167 5.74 22.58 16.12
C ALA A 167 4.21 22.54 16.21
N ASN A 168 3.55 23.68 15.98
CA ASN A 168 2.09 23.82 16.01
C ASN A 168 1.48 24.24 14.66
N LYS A 169 2.29 24.39 13.63
CA LYS A 169 1.87 24.84 12.31
C LYS A 169 2.71 24.14 11.25
N SER A 170 2.07 23.32 10.41
CA SER A 170 2.76 22.70 9.27
C SER A 170 3.30 23.77 8.32
N PRO A 171 4.50 23.57 7.73
CA PRO A 171 4.96 24.35 6.59
C PRO A 171 3.96 24.32 5.44
N ASP A 172 4.11 25.22 4.47
CA ASP A 172 3.26 25.23 3.27
C ASP A 172 3.33 23.86 2.58
N PRO A 173 2.19 23.20 2.32
CA PRO A 173 2.18 21.89 1.62
C PRO A 173 2.93 21.89 0.30
N SER A 174 2.99 23.01 -0.42
CA SER A 174 3.74 23.12 -1.68
C SER A 174 5.26 23.03 -1.51
N ALA A 175 5.79 23.28 -0.31
CA ALA A 175 7.19 23.13 0.03
C ALA A 175 7.55 21.71 0.52
N LEU A 176 6.55 20.86 0.78
CA LEU A 176 6.74 19.52 1.34
C LEU A 176 7.00 18.47 0.25
N TYR A 177 8.16 18.52 -0.37
CA TYR A 177 8.58 17.51 -1.33
C TYR A 177 9.36 16.38 -0.62
N TRP A 178 8.69 15.26 -0.39
CA TRP A 178 9.25 14.06 0.23
C TRP A 178 9.99 13.21 -0.79
N ARG A 179 11.31 13.13 -0.65
CA ARG A 179 12.14 12.33 -1.53
C ARG A 179 12.05 10.85 -1.14
N GLY A 180 11.60 10.03 -2.07
CA GLY A 180 11.58 8.58 -2.00
C GLY A 180 12.54 7.97 -3.02
N PRO A 181 12.14 6.91 -3.75
CA PRO A 181 12.95 6.31 -4.80
C PRO A 181 13.18 7.29 -5.96
N VAL A 182 14.39 7.27 -6.52
CA VAL A 182 14.78 8.04 -7.70
C VAL A 182 14.94 7.07 -8.86
N LEU A 183 14.22 7.32 -9.95
CA LEU A 183 14.22 6.49 -11.14
C LEU A 183 15.16 7.10 -12.17
N TRP A 184 16.13 6.32 -12.66
CA TRP A 184 17.20 6.81 -13.52
C TRP A 184 17.07 6.37 -14.97
N ASP A 185 16.60 5.16 -15.19
CA ASP A 185 16.62 4.54 -16.52
C ASP A 185 15.20 4.32 -17.03
N PHE A 186 14.97 4.72 -18.26
CA PHE A 186 13.71 4.55 -18.97
C PHE A 186 13.93 3.65 -20.18
N ASP A 187 13.14 2.58 -20.32
CA ASP A 187 13.24 1.59 -21.40
C ASP A 187 12.25 1.85 -22.55
N GLY A 188 11.49 2.93 -22.50
CA GLY A 188 10.43 3.29 -23.45
C GLY A 188 9.03 3.12 -22.87
N ARG A 189 8.88 2.36 -21.81
CA ARG A 189 7.62 2.12 -21.09
C ARG A 189 7.76 2.25 -19.58
N THR A 190 8.86 1.73 -19.03
CA THR A 190 9.07 1.61 -17.59
C THR A 190 10.26 2.43 -17.14
N TRP A 191 10.08 3.21 -16.11
CA TRP A 191 11.14 3.86 -15.36
C TRP A 191 11.62 2.93 -14.25
N GLN A 192 12.94 2.81 -14.07
CA GLN A 192 13.55 1.91 -13.10
C GLN A 192 14.61 2.61 -12.27
N THR A 193 14.72 2.17 -10.99
CA THR A 193 15.86 2.51 -10.15
C THR A 193 17.02 1.60 -10.51
N ARG A 194 18.07 2.13 -11.16
CA ARG A 194 19.30 1.36 -11.29
C ARG A 194 20.10 1.43 -10.00
N LEU A 195 20.51 0.29 -9.49
CA LEU A 195 21.43 0.18 -8.35
C LEU A 195 22.87 0.62 -8.67
N THR A 196 23.15 0.96 -9.92
CA THR A 196 24.45 1.52 -10.32
C THR A 196 24.50 2.99 -9.93
N VAL A 197 25.47 3.30 -9.09
CA VAL A 197 25.83 4.67 -8.68
C VAL A 197 25.94 5.57 -9.91
N PRO A 198 25.32 6.77 -9.94
CA PRO A 198 25.58 7.74 -11.01
C PRO A 198 27.09 8.00 -11.13
N PRO A 199 27.59 8.25 -12.34
CA PRO A 199 29.04 8.42 -12.58
C PRO A 199 29.65 9.56 -11.75
N ASN A 200 28.86 10.54 -11.34
CA ASN A 200 29.27 11.60 -10.42
C ASN A 200 28.19 11.83 -9.35
N PRO A 201 28.54 12.00 -8.09
CA PRO A 201 27.60 12.36 -7.03
C PRO A 201 27.01 13.76 -7.35
N ILE A 202 25.71 13.90 -7.12
CA ILE A 202 25.03 15.19 -7.17
C ILE A 202 25.59 16.09 -6.07
N ARG A 203 25.99 17.29 -6.41
CA ARG A 203 26.39 18.31 -5.44
C ARG A 203 25.16 19.06 -4.97
N ALA A 204 25.05 19.27 -3.67
CA ALA A 204 23.93 19.97 -3.07
C ALA A 204 24.42 21.04 -2.11
N GLU A 205 23.79 22.20 -2.14
CA GLU A 205 24.08 23.35 -1.29
C GLU A 205 22.79 23.85 -0.64
N GLY A 206 22.74 23.87 0.69
CA GLY A 206 21.63 24.45 1.46
C GLY A 206 21.70 25.97 1.43
N LEU A 207 20.58 26.63 1.25
CA LEU A 207 20.47 28.08 1.12
C LEU A 207 19.66 28.72 2.26
N GLY A 208 19.01 27.91 3.11
CA GLY A 208 18.06 28.38 4.13
C GLY A 208 18.47 28.05 5.56
N GLN A 209 17.53 28.29 6.47
CA GLN A 209 17.60 27.80 7.85
C GLN A 209 17.09 26.36 7.89
N PRO A 210 17.75 25.47 8.64
CA PRO A 210 17.33 24.08 8.72
C PRO A 210 15.98 23.94 9.42
N LEU A 211 15.13 23.11 8.86
CA LEU A 211 13.91 22.64 9.48
C LEU A 211 14.16 21.32 10.20
N SER A 212 13.85 21.28 11.51
CA SER A 212 13.92 20.04 12.28
C SER A 212 12.59 19.32 12.28
N TYR A 213 12.60 18.02 12.00
CA TYR A 213 11.40 17.20 12.03
C TYR A 213 11.70 15.74 12.40
N ALA A 214 10.68 15.05 12.93
CA ALA A 214 10.71 13.63 13.19
C ALA A 214 9.81 12.90 12.22
N ILE A 215 10.29 11.82 11.61
CA ILE A 215 9.48 10.90 10.82
C ILE A 215 9.26 9.61 11.61
N THR A 216 8.03 9.15 11.66
CA THR A 216 7.66 7.79 12.07
C THR A 216 7.21 7.03 10.82
N LEU A 217 8.10 6.20 10.30
CA LEU A 217 7.93 5.43 9.07
C LEU A 217 7.28 4.08 9.38
N GLU A 218 6.22 3.74 8.66
CA GLU A 218 5.59 2.42 8.77
C GLU A 218 6.38 1.36 7.98
N PRO A 219 6.28 0.06 8.34
CA PRO A 219 6.97 -1.01 7.63
C PRO A 219 6.49 -1.13 6.19
N HIS A 220 7.39 -1.03 5.22
CA HIS A 220 7.04 -1.12 3.80
C HIS A 220 7.86 -2.16 3.03
N ARG A 221 8.75 -2.91 3.72
CA ARG A 221 9.58 -3.99 3.15
C ARG A 221 10.51 -3.57 2.00
N GLN A 222 10.72 -2.27 1.84
CA GLN A 222 11.67 -1.67 0.91
C GLN A 222 12.81 -1.03 1.68
N ARG A 223 13.82 -0.55 0.96
CA ARG A 223 15.05 -0.01 1.58
C ARG A 223 15.09 1.50 1.69
N TRP A 224 14.19 2.23 1.03
CA TRP A 224 14.22 3.70 1.05
C TRP A 224 13.67 4.27 2.36
N LEU A 225 14.29 5.38 2.76
CA LEU A 225 13.89 6.22 3.87
C LEU A 225 13.51 7.58 3.29
N PHE A 226 12.41 8.15 3.74
CA PHE A 226 11.93 9.41 3.19
C PHE A 226 12.66 10.60 3.79
N LEU A 227 12.99 11.57 2.95
CA LEU A 227 13.59 12.84 3.34
C LEU A 227 12.79 14.01 2.78
N LEU A 228 12.65 15.06 3.59
CA LEU A 228 12.17 16.36 3.17
C LEU A 228 13.37 17.30 3.07
N GLY A 229 13.56 17.89 1.90
CA GLY A 229 14.67 18.81 1.65
C GLY A 229 16.03 18.12 1.58
N LEU A 230 17.08 18.92 1.85
CA LEU A 230 18.48 18.47 1.88
C LEU A 230 18.90 18.23 3.32
N PRO A 231 19.21 16.99 3.75
CA PRO A 231 19.63 16.71 5.10
C PRO A 231 21.04 17.27 5.37
N GLN A 232 21.19 18.02 6.47
CA GLN A 232 22.50 18.54 6.90
C GLN A 232 23.37 17.44 7.48
N LYS A 233 22.76 16.52 8.26
CA LYS A 233 23.41 15.34 8.84
C LYS A 233 22.44 14.18 8.83
N LEU A 234 22.98 12.99 8.60
CA LEU A 234 22.19 11.77 8.76
C LEU A 234 21.96 11.48 10.24
N PRO A 235 20.75 11.06 10.63
CA PRO A 235 20.42 10.80 12.04
C PRO A 235 21.29 9.71 12.65
N PRO A 236 21.93 9.94 13.79
CA PRO A 236 22.76 8.95 14.46
C PRO A 236 21.97 7.78 15.06
N ASN A 237 20.67 7.96 15.28
CA ASN A 237 19.80 6.95 15.90
C ASN A 237 19.36 5.81 14.97
N LEU A 238 19.74 5.87 13.70
CA LEU A 238 19.51 4.78 12.73
C LEU A 238 20.67 3.79 12.61
N ALA A 239 21.60 3.80 13.54
CA ALA A 239 22.72 2.87 13.55
C ALA A 239 22.31 1.38 13.48
N GLN A 240 21.11 1.03 13.95
CA GLN A 240 20.55 -0.32 13.84
C GLN A 240 20.12 -0.72 12.42
N LEU A 241 19.84 0.26 11.54
CA LEU A 241 19.43 0.00 10.16
C LEU A 241 20.56 0.13 9.15
N GLU A 242 21.76 0.53 9.60
CA GLU A 242 22.88 0.81 8.70
C GLU A 242 22.38 1.46 7.40
N SER A 243 22.30 2.77 7.36
CA SER A 243 21.77 3.51 6.22
C SER A 243 22.82 4.43 5.60
N SER A 244 22.67 4.72 4.31
CA SER A 244 23.54 5.61 3.56
C SER A 244 22.76 6.53 2.65
N LEU A 245 23.22 7.77 2.51
CA LEU A 245 22.75 8.70 1.50
C LEU A 245 23.47 8.40 0.19
N GLY A 246 22.70 8.08 -0.85
CA GLY A 246 23.22 7.87 -2.18
C GLY A 246 23.67 9.17 -2.85
N PRO A 247 24.44 9.08 -3.94
CA PRO A 247 24.89 10.24 -4.68
C PRO A 247 23.75 11.00 -5.35
N ASP A 248 22.57 10.42 -5.48
CA ASP A 248 21.34 10.98 -5.97
C ASP A 248 20.43 11.54 -4.86
N LEU A 249 20.97 11.67 -3.66
CA LEU A 249 20.26 12.08 -2.45
C LEU A 249 19.12 11.13 -2.03
N GLN A 250 19.10 9.92 -2.57
CA GLN A 250 18.28 8.83 -2.03
C GLN A 250 18.88 8.35 -0.70
N TRP A 251 18.04 8.23 0.31
CA TRP A 251 18.47 7.65 1.56
C TRP A 251 18.00 6.20 1.66
N LEU A 252 18.97 5.28 1.74
CA LEU A 252 18.72 3.85 1.66
C LEU A 252 19.20 3.14 2.93
N ALA A 253 18.33 2.34 3.52
CA ALA A 253 18.72 1.37 4.53
C ALA A 253 19.45 0.18 3.87
N LYS A 254 20.36 -0.46 4.58
CA LYS A 254 21.06 -1.66 4.11
C LYS A 254 20.11 -2.86 4.00
N ALA A 255 19.15 -2.97 4.90
CA ALA A 255 18.09 -3.99 4.91
C ALA A 255 16.70 -3.38 4.71
N PRO A 256 15.71 -4.16 4.23
CA PRO A 256 14.34 -3.72 4.12
C PRO A 256 13.75 -3.27 5.46
N VAL A 257 12.94 -2.20 5.43
CA VAL A 257 12.24 -1.69 6.61
C VAL A 257 11.05 -2.59 6.92
N THR A 258 11.23 -3.50 7.88
CA THR A 258 10.22 -4.49 8.30
C THR A 258 9.53 -4.14 9.62
N GLN A 259 10.00 -3.10 10.31
CA GLN A 259 9.44 -2.62 11.56
C GLN A 259 9.26 -1.10 11.47
N ARG A 260 8.38 -0.55 12.33
CA ARG A 260 8.20 0.90 12.44
C ARG A 260 9.51 1.54 12.93
N VAL A 261 9.93 2.59 12.24
CA VAL A 261 11.16 3.29 12.51
C VAL A 261 10.90 4.77 12.73
N ARG A 262 11.48 5.35 13.79
CA ARG A 262 11.43 6.78 14.04
C ARG A 262 12.81 7.38 13.95
N TYR A 263 12.94 8.46 13.18
CA TYR A 263 14.19 9.19 13.01
C TYR A 263 13.97 10.69 12.96
N LEU A 264 15.00 11.43 13.41
CA LEU A 264 15.04 12.90 13.46
C LEU A 264 15.92 13.40 12.33
N VAL A 265 15.50 14.45 11.66
CA VAL A 265 16.24 15.04 10.53
C VAL A 265 16.26 16.57 10.69
N ASP A 266 17.43 17.16 10.45
CA ASP A 266 17.60 18.58 10.23
C ASP A 266 17.92 18.77 8.75
N ALA A 267 17.06 19.48 8.01
CA ALA A 267 17.19 19.63 6.57
C ALA A 267 16.87 21.05 6.10
N ASP A 268 17.56 21.47 5.05
CA ASP A 268 17.29 22.71 4.35
C ASP A 268 16.16 22.49 3.33
N LEU A 269 15.09 23.25 3.43
CA LEU A 269 14.01 23.21 2.43
C LEU A 269 14.40 23.97 1.16
N ASP A 270 15.14 25.06 1.32
CA ASP A 270 15.70 25.82 0.20
C ASP A 270 17.13 25.36 -0.05
N TYR A 271 17.36 24.78 -1.21
CA TYR A 271 18.64 24.22 -1.59
C TYR A 271 18.83 24.21 -3.11
N ARG A 272 20.07 24.16 -3.55
CA ARG A 272 20.46 24.08 -4.96
C ARG A 272 21.18 22.76 -5.22
N LEU A 273 20.76 22.09 -6.30
CA LEU A 273 21.45 20.89 -6.79
C LEU A 273 22.33 21.25 -7.97
N ASP A 274 23.53 20.65 -8.00
CA ASP A 274 24.53 20.83 -9.05
C ASP A 274 24.73 22.29 -9.48
N PRO A 275 25.13 23.20 -8.57
CA PRO A 275 25.27 24.62 -8.86
C PRO A 275 26.27 24.90 -9.99
N ALA A 276 27.19 23.98 -10.27
CA ALA A 276 28.14 24.03 -11.38
C ALA A 276 27.63 23.41 -12.70
N GLY A 277 26.35 22.90 -12.67
CA GLY A 277 25.74 22.20 -13.80
C GLY A 277 26.06 20.70 -13.84
N LEU A 278 25.32 19.96 -14.66
CA LEU A 278 25.47 18.51 -14.82
C LEU A 278 26.77 18.14 -15.55
N SER A 279 27.40 17.04 -15.13
CA SER A 279 28.50 16.45 -15.90
C SER A 279 28.02 15.94 -17.26
N ALA A 280 28.93 15.88 -18.26
CA ALA A 280 28.60 15.36 -19.56
C ALA A 280 28.03 13.93 -19.51
N ALA A 281 28.56 13.08 -18.64
CA ALA A 281 28.10 11.71 -18.46
C ALA A 281 26.68 11.66 -17.84
N SER A 282 26.40 12.47 -16.82
CA SER A 282 25.07 12.57 -16.22
C SER A 282 24.06 13.13 -17.24
N ARG A 283 24.45 14.16 -17.99
CA ARG A 283 23.62 14.73 -19.05
C ARG A 283 23.28 13.71 -20.14
N ALA A 284 24.28 12.97 -20.63
CA ALA A 284 24.06 11.95 -21.65
C ALA A 284 23.10 10.85 -21.17
N ARG A 285 23.21 10.44 -19.90
CA ARG A 285 22.33 9.43 -19.31
C ARG A 285 20.88 9.92 -19.15
N THR A 286 20.71 11.14 -18.63
CA THR A 286 19.35 11.68 -18.39
C THR A 286 18.63 12.08 -19.67
N LEU A 287 19.36 12.26 -20.77
CA LEU A 287 18.82 12.55 -22.10
C LEU A 287 18.73 11.29 -22.99
N ALA A 288 19.10 10.12 -22.49
CA ALA A 288 18.98 8.87 -23.25
C ALA A 288 17.50 8.55 -23.48
N LEU A 289 17.10 8.44 -24.74
CA LEU A 289 15.74 8.13 -25.15
C LEU A 289 15.75 6.79 -25.90
N PRO A 290 15.04 5.77 -25.39
CA PRO A 290 14.85 4.52 -26.10
C PRO A 290 13.94 4.71 -27.32
N GLU A 291 13.81 3.68 -28.15
CA GLU A 291 12.86 3.67 -29.26
C GLU A 291 11.40 3.68 -28.73
N GLY A 292 10.46 4.13 -29.56
CA GLY A 292 9.05 4.23 -29.22
C GLY A 292 8.56 5.65 -28.97
N ASN A 293 7.30 5.79 -28.61
CA ASN A 293 6.60 7.06 -28.32
C ASN A 293 6.79 8.11 -29.43
N PRO A 294 6.33 7.83 -30.69
CA PRO A 294 6.58 8.69 -31.83
C PRO A 294 5.92 10.08 -31.72
N GLN A 295 4.71 10.18 -31.13
CA GLN A 295 4.01 11.46 -30.99
C GLN A 295 4.74 12.37 -29.98
N ALA A 296 5.20 11.81 -28.86
CA ALA A 296 5.99 12.57 -27.88
C ALA A 296 7.29 13.08 -28.49
N ARG A 297 7.95 12.29 -29.37
CA ARG A 297 9.14 12.72 -30.10
C ARG A 297 8.84 13.83 -31.09
N GLU A 298 7.80 13.70 -31.90
CA GLU A 298 7.39 14.71 -32.84
C GLU A 298 7.09 16.05 -32.13
N LEU A 299 6.39 16.00 -31.00
CA LEU A 299 6.11 17.17 -30.18
C LEU A 299 7.40 17.83 -29.66
N ALA A 300 8.36 17.02 -29.18
CA ALA A 300 9.66 17.51 -28.73
C ALA A 300 10.48 18.14 -29.86
N GLU A 301 10.45 17.55 -31.05
CA GLU A 301 11.10 18.11 -32.24
C GLU A 301 10.49 19.46 -32.66
N GLN A 302 9.16 19.59 -32.61
CA GLN A 302 8.49 20.87 -32.87
C GLN A 302 8.93 21.96 -31.89
N TRP A 303 9.06 21.63 -30.60
CA TRP A 303 9.50 22.59 -29.59
C TRP A 303 10.98 22.95 -29.74
N THR A 304 11.85 21.97 -30.00
CA THR A 304 13.29 22.22 -30.22
C THR A 304 13.56 23.02 -31.48
N ALA A 305 12.76 22.87 -32.54
CA ALA A 305 12.83 23.70 -33.74
C ALA A 305 12.40 25.14 -33.46
N ARG A 306 11.41 25.35 -32.57
CA ARG A 306 10.87 26.69 -32.28
C ARG A 306 11.69 27.45 -31.24
N PHE A 307 12.23 26.77 -30.22
CA PHE A 307 12.94 27.39 -29.10
C PHE A 307 14.42 27.02 -29.12
N LYS A 308 15.31 28.03 -29.07
CA LYS A 308 16.77 27.84 -29.09
C LYS A 308 17.39 27.63 -27.70
N ASN A 309 16.59 27.71 -26.63
CA ASN A 309 17.05 27.71 -25.26
C ASN A 309 16.36 26.56 -24.50
N ASP A 310 17.14 25.70 -23.86
CA ASP A 310 16.66 24.55 -23.08
C ASP A 310 15.59 24.96 -22.06
N ARG A 311 15.77 26.08 -21.37
CA ARG A 311 14.81 26.61 -20.42
C ARG A 311 13.46 26.94 -21.05
N ALA A 312 13.47 27.58 -22.23
CA ALA A 312 12.22 27.90 -22.93
C ALA A 312 11.49 26.63 -23.40
N ILE A 313 12.21 25.57 -23.77
CA ILE A 313 11.63 24.27 -24.13
C ILE A 313 10.94 23.67 -22.91
N VAL A 314 11.60 23.68 -21.73
CA VAL A 314 11.01 23.19 -20.47
C VAL A 314 9.78 24.02 -20.08
N GLU A 315 9.83 25.34 -20.15
CA GLU A 315 8.70 26.23 -19.88
C GLU A 315 7.52 25.95 -20.83
N GLN A 316 7.78 25.68 -22.10
CA GLN A 316 6.77 25.29 -23.08
C GLN A 316 6.15 23.93 -22.72
N ALA A 317 6.95 22.93 -22.33
CA ALA A 317 6.45 21.63 -21.90
C ALA A 317 5.55 21.75 -20.66
N LEU A 318 5.97 22.51 -19.65
CA LEU A 318 5.17 22.77 -18.46
C LEU A 318 3.86 23.52 -18.78
N SER A 319 3.92 24.48 -19.72
CA SER A 319 2.74 25.20 -20.21
C SER A 319 1.77 24.25 -20.94
N HIS A 320 2.31 23.33 -21.73
CA HIS A 320 1.52 22.32 -22.43
C HIS A 320 0.74 21.45 -21.44
N PHE A 321 1.41 20.89 -20.42
CA PHE A 321 0.74 20.06 -19.40
C PHE A 321 -0.27 20.84 -18.55
N ARG A 322 -0.08 22.14 -18.32
CA ARG A 322 -1.04 22.98 -17.58
C ARG A 322 -2.28 23.36 -18.37
N ASN A 323 -2.13 23.57 -19.68
CA ASN A 323 -3.18 24.14 -20.51
C ASN A 323 -3.94 23.10 -21.34
N GLN A 324 -3.41 21.89 -21.47
CA GLN A 324 -4.08 20.78 -22.11
C GLN A 324 -4.88 19.95 -21.07
N PRO A 325 -5.90 19.20 -21.48
CA PRO A 325 -6.76 18.44 -20.57
C PRO A 325 -6.08 17.17 -20.03
N PHE A 326 -4.95 17.34 -19.35
CA PHE A 326 -4.31 16.28 -18.58
C PHE A 326 -4.92 16.21 -17.18
N PHE A 327 -5.48 15.08 -16.83
CA PHE A 327 -6.10 14.87 -15.54
C PHE A 327 -5.42 13.71 -14.79
N TYR A 328 -5.10 13.94 -13.54
CA TYR A 328 -4.71 12.85 -12.67
C TYR A 328 -5.92 11.94 -12.40
N THR A 329 -5.77 10.65 -12.61
CA THR A 329 -6.80 9.65 -12.32
C THR A 329 -6.21 8.46 -11.57
N LEU A 330 -6.99 7.92 -10.64
CA LEU A 330 -6.64 6.68 -9.93
C LEU A 330 -6.94 5.42 -10.77
N ASN A 331 -7.72 5.57 -11.84
CA ASN A 331 -8.08 4.49 -12.76
C ASN A 331 -7.69 4.89 -14.19
N PRO A 332 -6.39 4.91 -14.52
CA PRO A 332 -5.97 5.22 -15.87
C PRO A 332 -6.43 4.12 -16.84
N PRO A 333 -6.69 4.46 -18.11
CA PRO A 333 -6.95 3.46 -19.13
C PRO A 333 -5.72 2.57 -19.34
N LEU A 334 -5.95 1.37 -19.88
CA LEU A 334 -4.85 0.52 -20.32
C LEU A 334 -4.09 1.24 -21.45
N LEU A 335 -2.80 1.43 -21.25
CA LEU A 335 -1.92 2.07 -22.21
C LEU A 335 -1.26 1.02 -23.10
N GLY A 336 -1.12 1.35 -24.40
CA GLY A 336 -0.43 0.51 -25.36
C GLY A 336 1.10 0.49 -25.18
N ASN A 337 1.82 0.07 -26.24
CA ASN A 337 3.28 0.00 -26.21
C ASN A 337 3.95 1.39 -26.16
N ASN A 338 3.26 2.43 -26.65
CA ASN A 338 3.70 3.83 -26.59
C ASN A 338 2.96 4.54 -25.45
N SER A 339 3.30 4.23 -24.23
CA SER A 339 2.57 4.66 -23.04
C SER A 339 2.74 6.16 -22.69
N ILE A 340 3.65 6.86 -23.38
CA ILE A 340 3.88 8.29 -23.20
C ILE A 340 3.16 9.12 -24.28
N ASP A 341 2.77 8.52 -25.41
CA ASP A 341 1.97 9.16 -26.45
C ASP A 341 0.52 9.34 -26.00
#